data_8831f77956d2db4976edf2e61dcd39c8
#
_entry.id   8831f77956d2db4976edf2e61dcd39c8
#
_cell.length_a   1.000
_cell.length_b   1.000
_cell.length_c   1.000
_cell.angle_alpha   90.00
_cell.angle_beta   90.00
_cell.angle_gamma   90.00
#
_symmetry.space_group_name_H-M   'P 1'
#
loop_
_entity.id
_entity.type
_entity.pdbx_description
1 polymer ?
#
loop_
_entity_poly.entity_id
_entity_poly.type
_entity_poly.pdbx_seq_one_letter_code
_entity_poly.pdbx_strand_id
1 'polypeptide(L)'
;MADQKINGALYRSMVIEGALAIAEKKEQANELNVFPVPDGDTGTNMSMTMGSAMAEMEKLAEPTLAKAADATASALLRGARGNSGVILSLLFRGMAKKLRETDEADGRTLALALREGVDTAYKAVMKPAEGTILTVSRVAAQHAVELCQAEPTLTAEQVLAAIIEQGHTALEETVHQNPVLEKAGVVDAGGFGFITIFEGMLDALRGIHKERAVAAEPTKSTADFAAISDEDITFTYCTEFIASRKDKARNVARLRSILNEIGDSLVVVEDDDIVKVHVHTDQPNKALEEGLKFGPLLTVKIENMREQHTAKVIEGTADAPKERVIVPAEKKFGFVAVAAGEGLKSLFTDLGADVVVQGGQTMNPSTDDILHAVDAVPAEIVFVLPNNKNIIMAAEQAVHLSEEKKVIVVPTKTIPQGISAMLAVDPEAEQDSELALAMLDAAKHVRSGQVTYAARDSEFDGKKIKQGEYLSLCEGKLCANGKETSVLKKLAREMVSDDSAFATVIFGEGVTEEQAAEVENLLHKENKEMEINVINGGQPVYYYIISVE
;
A
#
# COMPACT_ATOMS: atom_id res chain seq x y z
N MET A 1 32.39 11.87 24.86
CA MET A 1 31.60 12.67 23.92
C MET A 1 30.53 13.40 24.74
N ALA A 2 30.26 14.65 24.45
CA ALA A 2 29.21 15.39 25.18
C ALA A 2 27.87 14.67 25.02
N ASP A 3 27.07 14.72 26.10
CA ASP A 3 25.71 14.12 26.13
C ASP A 3 24.83 14.79 25.06
N GLN A 4 24.79 14.19 23.89
CA GLN A 4 24.06 14.75 22.74
C GLN A 4 22.56 14.47 22.94
N LYS A 5 21.82 15.51 23.31
CA LYS A 5 20.37 15.45 23.39
C LYS A 5 19.73 15.66 22.04
N ILE A 6 18.56 15.06 21.85
CA ILE A 6 17.77 15.18 20.63
C ILE A 6 16.97 16.47 20.68
N ASN A 7 17.38 17.46 19.89
CA ASN A 7 16.62 18.68 19.62
C ASN A 7 15.76 18.52 18.34
N GLY A 8 15.00 19.55 18.00
CA GLY A 8 14.10 19.48 16.83
C GLY A 8 14.81 19.28 15.49
N ALA A 9 15.99 19.89 15.29
CA ALA A 9 16.76 19.74 14.06
C ALA A 9 17.31 18.30 13.91
N LEU A 10 17.82 17.73 15.00
CA LEU A 10 18.30 16.36 15.02
C LEU A 10 17.17 15.35 14.84
N TYR A 11 16.02 15.56 15.53
CA TYR A 11 14.83 14.72 15.35
C TYR A 11 14.32 14.74 13.89
N ARG A 12 14.31 15.92 13.27
CA ARG A 12 14.02 16.05 11.83
C ARG A 12 14.94 15.16 10.99
N SER A 13 16.25 15.21 11.23
CA SER A 13 17.22 14.36 10.50
C SER A 13 16.98 12.88 10.77
N MET A 14 16.68 12.50 12.01
CA MET A 14 16.34 11.11 12.38
C MET A 14 15.13 10.58 11.60
N VAL A 15 14.07 11.38 11.48
CA VAL A 15 12.88 10.97 10.72
C VAL A 15 13.18 10.81 9.23
N ILE A 16 13.99 11.70 8.65
CA ILE A 16 14.40 11.61 7.24
C ILE A 16 15.23 10.35 6.99
N GLU A 17 16.26 10.09 7.79
CA GLU A 17 17.11 8.90 7.62
C GLU A 17 16.34 7.60 7.90
N GLY A 18 15.39 7.60 8.83
CA GLY A 18 14.49 6.48 9.08
C GLY A 18 13.59 6.18 7.86
N ALA A 19 13.10 7.22 7.18
CA ALA A 19 12.33 7.07 5.94
C ALA A 19 13.19 6.53 4.78
N LEU A 20 14.41 6.99 4.64
CA LEU A 20 15.35 6.49 3.64
C LEU A 20 15.73 5.02 3.90
N ALA A 21 15.94 4.64 5.16
CA ALA A 21 16.28 3.28 5.54
C ALA A 21 15.19 2.27 5.15
N ILE A 22 13.92 2.57 5.46
CA ILE A 22 12.82 1.66 5.08
C ILE A 22 12.56 1.67 3.57
N ALA A 23 12.78 2.78 2.88
CA ALA A 23 12.67 2.85 1.42
C ALA A 23 13.72 1.96 0.73
N GLU A 24 14.95 1.92 1.25
CA GLU A 24 16.02 1.05 0.75
C GLU A 24 15.71 -0.44 0.97
N LYS A 25 15.16 -0.80 2.14
CA LYS A 25 14.84 -2.19 2.51
C LYS A 25 13.38 -2.59 2.21
N LYS A 26 12.66 -1.77 1.44
CA LYS A 26 11.24 -1.95 1.12
C LYS A 26 10.93 -3.34 0.58
N GLU A 27 11.68 -3.79 -0.42
CA GLU A 27 11.46 -5.09 -1.05
C GLU A 27 11.73 -6.25 -0.07
N GLN A 28 12.76 -6.13 0.76
CA GLN A 28 13.04 -7.14 1.80
C GLN A 28 11.88 -7.23 2.81
N ALA A 29 11.30 -6.11 3.22
CA ALA A 29 10.13 -6.10 4.08
C ALA A 29 8.88 -6.69 3.39
N ASN A 30 8.71 -6.45 2.07
CA ASN A 30 7.65 -7.07 1.28
C ASN A 30 7.82 -8.60 1.18
N GLU A 31 9.06 -9.08 1.04
CA GLU A 31 9.38 -10.50 1.00
C GLU A 31 9.07 -11.23 2.32
N LEU A 32 9.20 -10.55 3.44
CA LEU A 32 8.84 -11.08 4.76
C LEU A 32 7.33 -11.12 5.01
N ASN A 33 6.56 -10.37 4.27
CA ASN A 33 5.10 -10.37 4.38
C ASN A 33 4.52 -11.61 3.70
N VAL A 34 4.48 -12.71 4.44
CA VAL A 34 4.15 -14.05 3.97
C VAL A 34 2.67 -14.31 3.99
N PHE A 35 2.02 -13.97 2.89
CA PHE A 35 0.71 -14.52 2.59
C PHE A 35 0.79 -15.32 1.29
N PRO A 36 -0.05 -16.35 1.09
CA PRO A 36 -0.06 -17.12 -0.15
C PRO A 36 -0.48 -16.31 -1.37
N VAL A 37 -1.04 -15.10 -1.20
CA VAL A 37 -1.40 -14.14 -2.23
C VAL A 37 -0.32 -13.06 -2.38
N PRO A 38 -0.16 -12.45 -3.57
CA PRO A 38 0.86 -11.44 -3.83
C PRO A 38 0.46 -10.06 -3.29
N ASP A 39 0.04 -9.97 -2.04
CA ASP A 39 -0.25 -8.73 -1.33
C ASP A 39 0.87 -8.30 -0.38
N GLY A 40 2.09 -8.85 -0.58
CA GLY A 40 3.30 -8.53 0.16
C GLY A 40 3.68 -7.06 0.08
N ASP A 41 2.89 -6.21 0.73
CA ASP A 41 2.89 -4.77 0.58
C ASP A 41 3.36 -4.02 1.85
N THR A 42 3.73 -4.74 2.92
CA THR A 42 4.11 -4.15 4.21
C THR A 42 5.26 -3.15 4.07
N GLY A 43 6.31 -3.50 3.34
CA GLY A 43 7.44 -2.60 3.09
C GLY A 43 7.03 -1.38 2.29
N THR A 44 6.19 -1.56 1.28
CA THR A 44 5.64 -0.47 0.47
C THR A 44 4.78 0.47 1.32
N ASN A 45 3.85 -0.07 2.10
CA ASN A 45 2.99 0.71 2.98
C ASN A 45 3.79 1.52 4.02
N MET A 46 4.77 0.90 4.67
CA MET A 46 5.60 1.58 5.67
C MET A 46 6.51 2.63 5.03
N SER A 47 7.10 2.34 3.87
CA SER A 47 7.94 3.28 3.12
C SER A 47 7.14 4.50 2.65
N MET A 48 5.95 4.33 2.08
CA MET A 48 5.09 5.43 1.66
C MET A 48 4.59 6.26 2.86
N THR A 49 4.25 5.60 3.96
CA THR A 49 3.84 6.27 5.20
C THR A 49 4.97 7.13 5.76
N MET A 50 6.20 6.61 5.85
CA MET A 50 7.39 7.38 6.27
C MET A 50 7.77 8.46 5.27
N GLY A 51 7.57 8.23 3.97
CA GLY A 51 7.76 9.22 2.91
C GLY A 51 6.92 10.49 3.12
N SER A 52 5.67 10.33 3.59
CA SER A 52 4.82 11.47 3.96
C SER A 52 5.41 12.30 5.10
N ALA A 53 6.00 11.64 6.11
CA ALA A 53 6.68 12.34 7.21
C ALA A 53 7.97 13.02 6.74
N MET A 54 8.76 12.36 5.89
CA MET A 54 9.98 12.92 5.30
C MET A 54 9.68 14.20 4.52
N ALA A 55 8.67 14.17 3.65
CA ALA A 55 8.25 15.34 2.86
C ALA A 55 7.83 16.53 3.74
N GLU A 56 7.19 16.26 4.89
CA GLU A 56 6.84 17.31 5.84
C GLU A 56 8.08 17.82 6.59
N MET A 57 9.00 16.94 6.99
CA MET A 57 10.24 17.32 7.65
C MET A 57 11.13 18.18 6.75
N GLU A 58 11.18 17.93 5.45
CA GLU A 58 11.96 18.73 4.49
C GLU A 58 11.49 20.19 4.39
N LYS A 59 10.22 20.46 4.66
CA LYS A 59 9.64 21.82 4.67
C LYS A 59 10.02 22.62 5.93
N LEU A 60 10.44 21.96 6.99
CA LEU A 60 10.78 22.60 8.27
C LEU A 60 12.26 23.00 8.31
N ALA A 61 12.56 24.30 8.36
CA ALA A 61 13.95 24.78 8.39
C ALA A 61 14.63 24.52 9.75
N GLU A 62 14.08 25.07 10.84
CA GLU A 62 14.60 24.93 12.22
C GLU A 62 13.44 24.69 13.19
N PRO A 63 12.89 23.48 13.27
CA PRO A 63 11.78 23.19 14.17
C PRO A 63 12.25 23.03 15.61
N THR A 64 11.40 23.37 16.58
CA THR A 64 11.50 22.84 17.95
C THR A 64 11.21 21.36 17.96
N LEU A 65 11.65 20.62 19.00
CA LEU A 65 11.36 19.18 19.12
C LEU A 65 9.85 18.89 19.10
N ALA A 66 9.07 19.68 19.84
CA ALA A 66 7.62 19.58 19.86
C ALA A 66 7.00 19.73 18.45
N LYS A 67 7.42 20.78 17.71
CA LYS A 67 6.92 21.02 16.35
C LYS A 67 7.30 19.91 15.37
N ALA A 68 8.54 19.42 15.43
CA ALA A 68 8.99 18.32 14.58
C ALA A 68 8.24 17.01 14.89
N ALA A 69 8.06 16.68 16.17
CA ALA A 69 7.34 15.49 16.59
C ALA A 69 5.85 15.54 16.20
N ASP A 70 5.18 16.68 16.38
CA ASP A 70 3.77 16.87 16.02
C ASP A 70 3.58 16.81 14.50
N ALA A 71 4.45 17.45 13.72
CA ALA A 71 4.41 17.44 12.28
C ALA A 71 4.64 16.01 11.73
N THR A 72 5.61 15.27 12.29
CA THR A 72 5.85 13.85 11.96
C THR A 72 4.59 13.02 12.23
N ALA A 73 4.01 13.10 13.43
CA ALA A 73 2.84 12.32 13.79
C ALA A 73 1.63 12.63 12.91
N SER A 74 1.41 13.90 12.59
CA SER A 74 0.33 14.34 11.71
C SER A 74 0.51 13.86 10.27
N ALA A 75 1.73 13.95 9.73
CA ALA A 75 2.04 13.50 8.38
C ALA A 75 1.92 11.98 8.25
N LEU A 76 2.45 11.22 9.23
CA LEU A 76 2.30 9.76 9.28
C LEU A 76 0.83 9.34 9.34
N LEU A 77 0.01 10.04 10.15
CA LEU A 77 -1.41 9.70 10.30
C LEU A 77 -2.18 9.90 8.98
N ARG A 78 -1.97 11.03 8.31
CA ARG A 78 -2.59 11.30 7.00
C ARG A 78 -2.09 10.37 5.91
N GLY A 79 -0.78 10.14 5.86
CA GLY A 79 -0.13 9.28 4.87
C GLY A 79 -0.20 7.78 5.19
N ALA A 80 -0.85 7.37 6.29
CA ALA A 80 -0.88 5.98 6.72
C ALA A 80 -1.55 5.07 5.67
N ARG A 81 -0.83 4.01 5.28
CA ARG A 81 -1.28 3.01 4.31
C ARG A 81 -1.25 1.62 4.92
N GLY A 82 -2.31 0.87 4.71
CA GLY A 82 -2.46 -0.48 5.26
C GLY A 82 -2.35 -0.54 6.79
N ASN A 83 -2.48 -1.71 7.35
CA ASN A 83 -2.40 -1.91 8.80
C ASN A 83 -1.04 -1.50 9.38
N SER A 84 0.06 -1.82 8.68
CA SER A 84 1.42 -1.54 9.13
C SER A 84 1.70 -0.03 9.21
N GLY A 85 1.25 0.73 8.20
CA GLY A 85 1.38 2.19 8.21
C GLY A 85 0.53 2.85 9.28
N VAL A 86 -0.70 2.37 9.51
CA VAL A 86 -1.56 2.89 10.58
C VAL A 86 -0.95 2.62 11.95
N ILE A 87 -0.47 1.40 12.22
CA ILE A 87 0.18 1.08 13.51
C ILE A 87 1.43 1.95 13.70
N LEU A 88 2.25 2.12 12.66
CA LEU A 88 3.43 3.00 12.69
C LEU A 88 3.02 4.45 13.03
N SER A 89 1.96 4.97 12.43
CA SER A 89 1.46 6.32 12.73
C SER A 89 1.01 6.49 14.18
N LEU A 90 0.40 5.47 14.76
CA LEU A 90 -0.02 5.45 16.16
C LEU A 90 1.16 5.42 17.12
N LEU A 91 2.22 4.66 16.81
CA LEU A 91 3.48 4.66 17.58
C LEU A 91 4.08 6.07 17.64
N PHE A 92 4.26 6.72 16.50
CA PHE A 92 4.82 8.07 16.45
C PHE A 92 3.90 9.13 17.06
N ARG A 93 2.57 8.94 16.98
CA ARG A 93 1.60 9.83 17.64
C ARG A 93 1.75 9.81 19.17
N GLY A 94 1.90 8.64 19.76
CA GLY A 94 2.16 8.52 21.20
C GLY A 94 3.54 9.07 21.57
N MET A 95 4.58 8.83 20.75
CA MET A 95 5.90 9.41 20.94
C MET A 95 5.84 10.94 20.94
N ALA A 96 5.14 11.55 19.97
CA ALA A 96 4.99 12.99 19.86
C ALA A 96 4.34 13.60 21.11
N LYS A 97 3.31 12.93 21.66
CA LYS A 97 2.64 13.36 22.90
C LYS A 97 3.65 13.51 24.05
N LYS A 98 4.62 12.61 24.18
CA LYS A 98 5.65 12.68 25.21
C LYS A 98 6.75 13.69 24.88
N LEU A 99 7.22 13.73 23.64
CA LEU A 99 8.27 14.64 23.18
C LEU A 99 7.85 16.12 23.23
N ARG A 100 6.57 16.40 23.17
CA ARG A 100 6.00 17.75 23.27
C ARG A 100 6.27 18.42 24.63
N GLU A 101 6.53 17.64 25.68
CA GLU A 101 6.73 18.11 27.04
C GLU A 101 8.13 18.69 27.29
N THR A 102 9.04 18.62 26.30
CA THR A 102 10.44 19.04 26.49
C THR A 102 11.01 19.69 25.23
N ASP A 103 11.97 20.60 25.41
CA ASP A 103 12.68 21.22 24.30
C ASP A 103 13.75 20.31 23.68
N GLU A 104 14.31 19.40 24.50
CA GLU A 104 15.33 18.43 24.12
C GLU A 104 15.05 17.09 24.80
N ALA A 105 15.20 15.98 24.09
CA ALA A 105 15.04 14.64 24.63
C ALA A 105 16.41 14.01 24.95
N ASP A 106 16.55 13.53 26.15
CA ASP A 106 17.61 12.62 26.58
C ASP A 106 17.20 11.14 26.35
N GLY A 107 18.08 10.21 26.73
CA GLY A 107 17.81 8.78 26.59
C GLY A 107 16.55 8.33 27.34
N ARG A 108 16.34 8.83 28.55
CA ARG A 108 15.16 8.51 29.36
C ARG A 108 13.87 9.04 28.73
N THR A 109 13.90 10.24 28.21
CA THR A 109 12.75 10.85 27.53
C THR A 109 12.41 10.06 26.27
N LEU A 110 13.41 9.63 25.50
CA LEU A 110 13.21 8.79 24.31
C LEU A 110 12.56 7.44 24.66
N ALA A 111 13.07 6.75 25.69
CA ALA A 111 12.49 5.48 26.16
C ALA A 111 11.02 5.64 26.60
N LEU A 112 10.70 6.69 27.34
CA LEU A 112 9.34 6.99 27.78
C LEU A 112 8.44 7.41 26.60
N ALA A 113 8.98 8.12 25.62
CA ALA A 113 8.25 8.48 24.41
C ALA A 113 7.86 7.22 23.61
N LEU A 114 8.78 6.29 23.38
CA LEU A 114 8.47 5.03 22.71
C LEU A 114 7.42 4.22 23.49
N ARG A 115 7.52 4.18 24.82
CA ARG A 115 6.53 3.54 25.69
C ARG A 115 5.13 4.12 25.50
N GLU A 116 4.99 5.44 25.49
CA GLU A 116 3.71 6.12 25.24
C GLU A 116 3.19 5.81 23.82
N GLY A 117 4.10 5.67 22.83
CA GLY A 117 3.79 5.23 21.48
C GLY A 117 3.16 3.84 21.47
N VAL A 118 3.79 2.88 22.13
CA VAL A 118 3.29 1.51 22.27
C VAL A 118 1.93 1.48 22.96
N ASP A 119 1.78 2.17 24.07
CA ASP A 119 0.51 2.23 24.80
C ASP A 119 -0.61 2.83 23.94
N THR A 120 -0.30 3.81 23.09
CA THR A 120 -1.24 4.43 22.14
C THR A 120 -1.66 3.42 21.08
N ALA A 121 -0.72 2.69 20.48
CA ALA A 121 -1.01 1.70 19.44
C ALA A 121 -1.85 0.53 19.99
N TYR A 122 -1.50 -0.03 21.16
CA TYR A 122 -2.28 -1.12 21.78
C TYR A 122 -3.70 -0.70 22.15
N LYS A 123 -3.95 0.55 22.55
CA LYS A 123 -5.28 1.06 22.86
C LYS A 123 -6.15 1.23 21.61
N ALA A 124 -5.54 1.56 20.48
CA ALA A 124 -6.26 1.81 19.23
C ALA A 124 -6.58 0.51 18.47
N VAL A 125 -5.75 -0.52 18.58
CA VAL A 125 -5.97 -1.80 17.90
C VAL A 125 -6.94 -2.66 18.69
N MET A 126 -8.13 -2.93 18.13
CA MET A 126 -9.19 -3.67 18.83
C MET A 126 -8.79 -5.11 19.24
N LYS A 127 -7.97 -5.77 18.44
CA LYS A 127 -7.45 -7.12 18.70
C LYS A 127 -5.95 -7.16 18.44
N PRO A 128 -5.11 -6.70 19.37
CA PRO A 128 -3.67 -6.79 19.23
C PRO A 128 -3.21 -8.23 19.04
N ALA A 129 -2.43 -8.49 17.99
CA ALA A 129 -1.84 -9.81 17.76
C ALA A 129 -0.38 -9.81 18.24
N GLU A 130 -0.02 -10.79 19.06
CA GLU A 130 1.37 -11.01 19.46
C GLU A 130 2.18 -11.63 18.30
N GLY A 131 3.50 -11.48 18.35
CA GLY A 131 4.38 -11.87 17.25
C GLY A 131 4.31 -10.92 16.05
N THR A 132 4.03 -9.63 16.29
CA THR A 132 3.92 -8.58 15.26
C THR A 132 4.72 -7.34 15.65
N ILE A 133 4.69 -6.29 14.81
CA ILE A 133 5.27 -4.97 15.11
C ILE A 133 4.89 -4.46 16.52
N LEU A 134 3.68 -4.79 16.99
CA LEU A 134 3.23 -4.41 18.34
C LEU A 134 4.07 -5.09 19.42
N THR A 135 4.35 -6.38 19.28
CA THR A 135 5.20 -7.13 20.20
C THR A 135 6.63 -6.60 20.19
N VAL A 136 7.20 -6.45 18.99
CA VAL A 136 8.60 -5.96 18.83
C VAL A 136 8.77 -4.59 19.46
N SER A 137 7.87 -3.64 19.16
CA SER A 137 7.93 -2.29 19.73
C SER A 137 7.71 -2.29 21.25
N ARG A 138 6.79 -3.13 21.77
CA ARG A 138 6.53 -3.24 23.22
C ARG A 138 7.73 -3.76 23.98
N VAL A 139 8.33 -4.85 23.51
CA VAL A 139 9.48 -5.47 24.17
C VAL A 139 10.69 -4.51 24.17
N ALA A 140 10.95 -3.87 23.03
CA ALA A 140 12.03 -2.87 22.91
C ALA A 140 11.80 -1.65 23.81
N ALA A 141 10.58 -1.12 23.88
CA ALA A 141 10.24 0.02 24.72
C ALA A 141 10.36 -0.31 26.23
N GLN A 142 9.88 -1.49 26.62
CA GLN A 142 9.97 -1.92 28.01
C GLN A 142 11.42 -2.07 28.46
N HIS A 143 12.24 -2.75 27.65
CA HIS A 143 13.67 -2.90 27.92
C HIS A 143 14.37 -1.54 28.07
N ALA A 144 14.11 -0.60 27.16
CA ALA A 144 14.70 0.73 27.22
C ALA A 144 14.33 1.50 28.50
N VAL A 145 13.08 1.38 28.97
CA VAL A 145 12.65 2.01 30.23
C VAL A 145 13.33 1.37 31.43
N GLU A 146 13.41 0.06 31.49
CA GLU A 146 14.09 -0.68 32.57
C GLU A 146 15.59 -0.34 32.61
N LEU A 147 16.24 -0.28 31.45
CA LEU A 147 17.64 0.10 31.31
C LEU A 147 17.91 1.52 31.84
N CYS A 148 17.06 2.48 31.45
CA CYS A 148 17.16 3.87 31.98
C CYS A 148 16.86 4.01 33.47
N GLN A 149 16.11 3.07 34.07
CA GLN A 149 15.92 3.02 35.51
C GLN A 149 17.16 2.49 36.23
N ALA A 150 17.83 1.48 35.66
CA ALA A 150 19.05 0.91 36.18
C ALA A 150 20.26 1.86 36.00
N GLU A 151 20.35 2.53 34.86
CA GLU A 151 21.45 3.42 34.46
C GLU A 151 20.90 4.77 33.98
N PRO A 152 20.61 5.72 34.87
CA PRO A 152 19.97 7.01 34.54
C PRO A 152 20.81 7.95 33.68
N THR A 153 22.11 7.68 33.51
CA THR A 153 23.08 8.52 32.77
C THR A 153 23.28 8.10 31.31
N LEU A 154 22.51 7.14 30.82
CA LEU A 154 22.60 6.71 29.43
C LEU A 154 22.22 7.82 28.46
N THR A 155 23.02 7.97 27.40
CA THR A 155 22.78 8.93 26.35
C THR A 155 21.61 8.48 25.44
N ALA A 156 21.04 9.41 24.69
CA ALA A 156 20.00 9.09 23.71
C ALA A 156 20.48 8.06 22.67
N GLU A 157 21.74 8.13 22.25
CA GLU A 157 22.36 7.15 21.34
C GLU A 157 22.39 5.74 21.94
N GLN A 158 22.84 5.61 23.19
CA GLN A 158 22.93 4.32 23.87
C GLN A 158 21.54 3.69 24.06
N VAL A 159 20.55 4.50 24.43
CA VAL A 159 19.17 4.03 24.59
C VAL A 159 18.57 3.61 23.25
N LEU A 160 18.79 4.38 22.17
CA LEU A 160 18.29 4.02 20.84
C LEU A 160 18.97 2.73 20.32
N ALA A 161 20.27 2.56 20.56
CA ALA A 161 20.98 1.33 20.23
C ALA A 161 20.41 0.11 21.01
N ALA A 162 20.11 0.27 22.29
CA ALA A 162 19.49 -0.78 23.10
C ALA A 162 18.06 -1.13 22.64
N ILE A 163 17.27 -0.13 22.21
CA ILE A 163 15.95 -0.34 21.57
C ILE A 163 16.08 -1.23 20.35
N ILE A 164 17.06 -0.95 19.48
CA ILE A 164 17.30 -1.70 18.25
C ILE A 164 17.77 -3.13 18.56
N GLU A 165 18.73 -3.30 19.46
CA GLU A 165 19.28 -4.60 19.85
C GLU A 165 18.17 -5.51 20.43
N GLN A 166 17.42 -4.99 21.39
CA GLN A 166 16.30 -5.75 21.97
C GLN A 166 15.17 -5.95 20.97
N GLY A 167 14.97 -5.00 20.05
CA GLY A 167 14.05 -5.11 18.94
C GLY A 167 14.39 -6.26 18.00
N HIS A 168 15.65 -6.44 17.62
CA HIS A 168 16.11 -7.59 16.84
C HIS A 168 15.83 -8.92 17.55
N THR A 169 16.16 -9.01 18.84
CA THR A 169 15.86 -10.21 19.64
C THR A 169 14.35 -10.51 19.64
N ALA A 170 13.52 -9.50 19.85
CA ALA A 170 12.07 -9.67 19.82
C ALA A 170 11.55 -10.02 18.42
N LEU A 171 12.18 -9.52 17.36
CA LEU A 171 11.83 -9.84 15.98
C LEU A 171 12.09 -11.31 15.66
N GLU A 172 13.23 -11.85 16.06
CA GLU A 172 13.55 -13.28 15.88
C GLU A 172 12.52 -14.16 16.58
N GLU A 173 12.06 -13.78 17.78
CA GLU A 173 11.05 -14.51 18.54
C GLU A 173 9.64 -14.46 17.92
N THR A 174 9.35 -13.52 17.00
CA THR A 174 8.03 -13.43 16.34
C THR A 174 7.67 -14.71 15.58
N VAL A 175 8.68 -15.42 15.07
CA VAL A 175 8.49 -16.70 14.36
C VAL A 175 7.77 -17.73 15.25
N HIS A 176 8.09 -17.76 16.54
CA HIS A 176 7.51 -18.72 17.49
C HIS A 176 6.23 -18.23 18.17
N GLN A 177 5.95 -16.94 18.07
CA GLN A 177 4.77 -16.33 18.72
C GLN A 177 3.55 -16.27 17.80
N ASN A 178 3.76 -16.33 16.49
CA ASN A 178 2.69 -16.29 15.51
C ASN A 178 2.69 -17.58 14.66
N PRO A 179 1.63 -18.41 14.73
CA PRO A 179 1.57 -19.68 14.00
C PRO A 179 1.70 -19.54 12.48
N VAL A 180 1.35 -18.39 11.90
CA VAL A 180 1.51 -18.12 10.47
C VAL A 180 2.97 -17.92 10.12
N LEU A 181 3.70 -17.14 10.94
CA LEU A 181 5.13 -16.90 10.77
C LEU A 181 5.95 -18.16 11.03
N GLU A 182 5.57 -18.96 12.04
CA GLU A 182 6.22 -20.24 12.35
C GLU A 182 6.15 -21.21 11.16
N LYS A 183 4.96 -21.34 10.57
CA LYS A 183 4.76 -22.19 9.39
C LYS A 183 5.55 -21.72 8.17
N ALA A 184 5.71 -20.42 8.01
CA ALA A 184 6.42 -19.80 6.89
C ALA A 184 7.94 -19.71 7.14
N GLY A 185 8.40 -19.87 8.38
CA GLY A 185 9.80 -19.80 8.78
C GLY A 185 10.39 -18.38 8.59
N VAL A 186 9.57 -17.34 8.76
CA VAL A 186 9.99 -15.94 8.58
C VAL A 186 9.59 -15.09 9.79
N VAL A 187 10.29 -13.97 9.97
CA VAL A 187 9.99 -12.96 10.98
C VAL A 187 8.86 -12.03 10.53
N ASP A 188 8.29 -11.25 11.48
CA ASP A 188 7.25 -10.27 11.16
C ASP A 188 7.78 -9.11 10.30
N ALA A 189 7.15 -8.90 9.15
CA ALA A 189 7.52 -7.83 8.21
C ALA A 189 7.37 -6.42 8.80
N GLY A 190 6.33 -6.19 9.60
CA GLY A 190 6.10 -4.93 10.29
C GLY A 190 7.13 -4.64 11.36
N GLY A 191 7.50 -5.65 12.16
CA GLY A 191 8.58 -5.57 13.14
C GLY A 191 9.95 -5.32 12.48
N PHE A 192 10.24 -5.99 11.37
CA PHE A 192 11.43 -5.72 10.56
C PHE A 192 11.47 -4.27 10.09
N GLY A 193 10.36 -3.77 9.53
CA GLY A 193 10.27 -2.38 9.08
C GLY A 193 10.42 -1.36 10.21
N PHE A 194 9.85 -1.63 11.39
CA PHE A 194 10.02 -0.81 12.59
C PHE A 194 11.49 -0.68 12.99
N ILE A 195 12.21 -1.81 13.09
CA ILE A 195 13.63 -1.79 13.45
C ILE A 195 14.45 -1.07 12.39
N THR A 196 14.19 -1.32 11.11
CA THR A 196 14.87 -0.63 10.00
C THR A 196 14.72 0.88 10.07
N ILE A 197 13.53 1.40 10.42
CA ILE A 197 13.31 2.84 10.63
C ILE A 197 14.18 3.34 11.79
N PHE A 198 14.20 2.64 12.90
CA PHE A 198 14.98 3.02 14.07
C PHE A 198 16.50 2.93 13.86
N GLU A 199 16.97 2.00 13.02
CA GLU A 199 18.37 1.94 12.55
C GLU A 199 18.75 3.22 11.79
N GLY A 200 17.92 3.66 10.83
CA GLY A 200 18.12 4.92 10.14
C GLY A 200 18.11 6.13 11.07
N MET A 201 17.21 6.14 12.07
CA MET A 201 17.18 7.19 13.10
C MET A 201 18.48 7.21 13.94
N LEU A 202 19.06 6.05 14.25
CA LEU A 202 20.33 5.94 14.96
C LEU A 202 21.50 6.43 14.11
N ASP A 203 21.51 6.12 12.82
CA ASP A 203 22.52 6.61 11.88
C ASP A 203 22.55 8.14 11.88
N ALA A 204 21.39 8.80 11.80
CA ALA A 204 21.30 10.26 11.89
C ALA A 204 21.82 10.81 13.23
N LEU A 205 21.51 10.14 14.35
CA LEU A 205 21.98 10.52 15.68
C LEU A 205 23.50 10.43 15.79
N ARG A 206 24.13 9.50 15.06
CA ARG A 206 25.59 9.33 14.94
C ARG A 206 26.23 10.27 13.92
N GLY A 207 25.43 11.10 13.23
CA GLY A 207 25.92 11.96 12.16
C GLY A 207 26.29 11.18 10.89
N ILE A 208 25.81 9.94 10.76
CA ILE A 208 25.91 9.14 9.55
C ILE A 208 24.70 9.51 8.70
N HIS A 209 24.96 10.25 7.62
CA HIS A 209 23.95 10.52 6.62
C HIS A 209 24.25 9.61 5.45
N LYS A 210 23.30 8.77 5.09
CA LYS A 210 23.39 8.03 3.84
C LYS A 210 23.45 9.08 2.73
N GLU A 211 24.54 9.06 1.92
CA GLU A 211 24.47 9.75 0.64
C GLU A 211 23.14 9.28 0.06
N ARG A 212 22.27 10.21 -0.27
CA ARG A 212 21.14 9.90 -1.14
C ARG A 212 21.80 9.11 -2.26
N ALA A 213 21.60 7.79 -2.30
CA ALA A 213 21.68 7.11 -3.57
C ALA A 213 20.78 8.01 -4.40
N VAL A 214 21.37 8.73 -5.32
CA VAL A 214 20.66 9.54 -6.28
C VAL A 214 19.80 8.48 -6.98
N ALA A 215 18.67 8.16 -6.38
CA ALA A 215 17.48 7.90 -7.14
C ALA A 215 17.49 9.09 -8.04
N ALA A 216 17.92 8.85 -9.30
CA ALA A 216 18.16 9.90 -10.29
C ALA A 216 17.12 10.93 -9.97
N GLU A 217 17.58 12.12 -9.56
CA GLU A 217 16.67 13.18 -9.15
C GLU A 217 15.46 12.98 -10.05
N PRO A 218 14.24 12.92 -9.58
CA PRO A 218 13.21 13.37 -10.45
C PRO A 218 13.77 14.71 -10.81
N THR A 219 14.43 14.78 -11.97
CA THR A 219 14.86 16.05 -12.57
C THR A 219 13.71 16.91 -12.24
N LYS A 220 13.93 17.96 -11.46
CA LYS A 220 12.91 18.94 -11.15
C LYS A 220 12.30 19.30 -12.50
N SER A 221 11.41 18.48 -12.95
CA SER A 221 10.27 18.84 -13.71
C SER A 221 9.40 19.59 -12.70
N THR A 222 9.89 20.73 -12.24
CA THR A 222 9.07 21.87 -11.94
C THR A 222 8.58 22.44 -13.28
N ALA A 223 8.20 21.58 -14.19
CA ALA A 223 7.23 21.86 -15.19
C ALA A 223 5.92 21.80 -14.41
N ASP A 224 5.32 22.95 -14.25
CA ASP A 224 3.93 23.11 -13.86
C ASP A 224 3.13 22.34 -14.93
N PHE A 225 2.85 21.05 -14.68
CA PHE A 225 2.15 20.20 -15.64
C PHE A 225 0.73 20.71 -15.89
N ALA A 226 0.19 21.54 -15.00
CA ALA A 226 -1.07 22.25 -15.21
C ALA A 226 -0.92 23.41 -16.22
N ALA A 227 0.31 23.83 -16.56
CA ALA A 227 0.58 24.89 -17.54
C ALA A 227 1.01 24.34 -18.92
N ILE A 228 1.24 23.03 -19.05
CA ILE A 228 1.56 22.38 -20.33
C ILE A 228 0.23 21.94 -20.96
N SER A 229 -0.11 22.50 -22.10
CA SER A 229 -1.25 22.04 -22.91
C SER A 229 -0.89 20.76 -23.66
N ASP A 230 -1.88 19.94 -24.06
CA ASP A 230 -1.68 18.76 -24.93
C ASP A 230 -0.94 19.10 -26.23
N GLU A 231 -0.93 20.37 -26.63
CA GLU A 231 -0.21 20.90 -27.80
C GLU A 231 1.30 21.01 -27.55
N ASP A 232 1.76 21.03 -26.29
CA ASP A 232 3.18 21.12 -25.91
C ASP A 232 3.90 19.77 -25.89
N ILE A 233 3.14 18.65 -25.95
CA ILE A 233 3.71 17.30 -26.02
C ILE A 233 4.13 17.01 -27.48
N THR A 234 5.42 17.16 -27.75
CA THR A 234 6.00 17.02 -29.09
C THR A 234 5.94 15.56 -29.58
N PHE A 235 6.19 14.58 -28.71
CA PHE A 235 6.19 13.16 -29.02
C PHE A 235 5.22 12.39 -28.11
N THR A 236 4.52 11.43 -28.67
CA THR A 236 3.39 10.74 -28.00
C THR A 236 3.83 9.68 -27.00
N TYR A 237 4.93 8.95 -27.28
CA TYR A 237 5.31 7.78 -26.48
C TYR A 237 6.62 7.98 -25.73
N CYS A 238 6.58 7.77 -24.40
CA CYS A 238 7.76 7.48 -23.61
C CYS A 238 8.14 6.02 -23.82
N THR A 239 9.32 5.77 -24.36
CA THR A 239 9.80 4.43 -24.70
C THR A 239 11.07 4.14 -23.93
N GLU A 240 11.00 3.15 -23.03
CA GLU A 240 12.14 2.65 -22.25
C GLU A 240 12.42 1.20 -22.60
N PHE A 241 13.70 0.85 -22.74
CA PHE A 241 14.08 -0.54 -22.85
C PHE A 241 15.50 -0.80 -22.33
N ILE A 242 15.75 -2.06 -21.97
CA ILE A 242 17.08 -2.58 -21.65
C ILE A 242 17.38 -3.68 -22.66
N ALA A 243 18.46 -3.53 -23.41
CA ALA A 243 18.96 -4.54 -24.33
C ALA A 243 20.22 -5.21 -23.76
N SER A 244 20.35 -6.54 -23.92
CA SER A 244 21.59 -7.25 -23.63
C SER A 244 22.66 -6.86 -24.65
N ARG A 245 23.89 -6.54 -24.17
CA ARG A 245 25.00 -6.13 -25.04
C ARG A 245 25.83 -7.35 -25.48
N LYS A 246 25.24 -8.22 -26.31
CA LYS A 246 25.97 -9.37 -26.86
C LYS A 246 27.01 -8.99 -27.89
N ASP A 247 26.77 -7.93 -28.66
CA ASP A 247 27.72 -7.36 -29.60
C ASP A 247 28.41 -6.15 -28.98
N LYS A 248 29.54 -6.40 -28.28
CA LYS A 248 30.37 -5.38 -27.63
C LYS A 248 31.06 -4.43 -28.62
N ALA A 249 31.16 -4.78 -29.90
CA ALA A 249 31.77 -3.95 -30.94
C ALA A 249 30.81 -2.86 -31.47
N ARG A 250 29.51 -2.96 -31.14
CA ARG A 250 28.51 -2.03 -31.64
C ARG A 250 28.60 -0.69 -30.96
N ASN A 251 28.60 0.37 -31.77
CA ASN A 251 28.82 1.74 -31.30
C ASN A 251 27.52 2.35 -30.75
N VAL A 252 27.47 2.60 -29.43
CA VAL A 252 26.35 3.23 -28.73
C VAL A 252 26.16 4.70 -29.14
N ALA A 253 27.22 5.40 -29.57
CA ALA A 253 27.10 6.76 -30.10
C ALA A 253 26.24 6.81 -31.38
N ARG A 254 26.29 5.76 -32.22
CA ARG A 254 25.39 5.65 -33.37
C ARG A 254 23.94 5.44 -32.97
N LEU A 255 23.69 4.64 -31.93
CA LEU A 255 22.35 4.47 -31.36
C LEU A 255 21.79 5.82 -30.88
N ARG A 256 22.61 6.58 -30.12
CA ARG A 256 22.23 7.94 -29.66
C ARG A 256 21.88 8.86 -30.82
N SER A 257 22.67 8.85 -31.91
CA SER A 257 22.38 9.68 -33.07
C SER A 257 21.05 9.33 -33.72
N ILE A 258 20.77 8.05 -33.93
CA ILE A 258 19.53 7.59 -34.58
C ILE A 258 18.31 7.91 -33.69
N LEU A 259 18.42 7.65 -32.39
CA LEU A 259 17.31 7.90 -31.47
C LEU A 259 17.02 9.42 -31.31
N ASN A 260 18.06 10.25 -31.36
CA ASN A 260 17.90 11.71 -31.31
C ASN A 260 17.28 12.30 -32.59
N GLU A 261 17.33 11.57 -33.73
CA GLU A 261 16.64 11.97 -34.98
C GLU A 261 15.14 11.65 -34.95
N ILE A 262 14.71 10.67 -34.15
CA ILE A 262 13.31 10.19 -34.11
C ILE A 262 12.59 10.57 -32.81
N GLY A 263 13.26 11.26 -31.88
CA GLY A 263 12.68 11.62 -30.59
C GLY A 263 13.49 12.66 -29.83
N ASP A 264 12.99 13.02 -28.66
CA ASP A 264 13.66 13.90 -27.70
C ASP A 264 13.81 13.22 -26.32
N SER A 265 14.28 13.99 -25.32
CA SER A 265 14.47 13.51 -23.93
C SER A 265 15.30 12.22 -23.83
N LEU A 266 16.23 12.07 -24.78
CA LEU A 266 17.00 10.84 -24.95
C LEU A 266 18.04 10.64 -23.83
N VAL A 267 17.92 9.54 -23.11
CA VAL A 267 18.92 9.03 -22.16
C VAL A 267 19.38 7.64 -22.60
N VAL A 268 20.68 7.48 -22.84
CA VAL A 268 21.29 6.18 -23.15
C VAL A 268 22.41 5.92 -22.15
N VAL A 269 22.27 4.88 -21.35
CA VAL A 269 23.28 4.40 -20.40
C VAL A 269 23.81 3.07 -20.91
N GLU A 270 25.13 2.92 -20.97
CA GLU A 270 25.80 1.70 -21.36
C GLU A 270 26.64 1.13 -20.22
N ASP A 271 26.59 -0.18 -20.06
CA ASP A 271 27.45 -0.97 -19.19
C ASP A 271 28.07 -2.12 -20.01
N ASP A 272 28.93 -2.91 -19.40
CA ASP A 272 29.61 -4.03 -20.09
C ASP A 272 28.64 -5.06 -20.70
N ASP A 273 27.49 -5.29 -20.07
CA ASP A 273 26.55 -6.34 -20.44
C ASP A 273 25.18 -5.86 -20.91
N ILE A 274 24.86 -4.57 -20.72
CA ILE A 274 23.56 -4.00 -21.07
C ILE A 274 23.66 -2.59 -21.69
N VAL A 275 22.63 -2.24 -22.46
CA VAL A 275 22.35 -0.87 -22.89
C VAL A 275 20.93 -0.54 -22.45
N LYS A 276 20.78 0.51 -21.62
CA LYS A 276 19.48 1.06 -21.20
C LYS A 276 19.20 2.32 -21.99
N VAL A 277 17.98 2.41 -22.51
CA VAL A 277 17.51 3.53 -23.31
C VAL A 277 16.21 4.07 -22.74
N HIS A 278 16.08 5.39 -22.71
CA HIS A 278 14.85 6.15 -22.52
C HIS A 278 14.77 7.18 -23.64
N VAL A 279 13.65 7.27 -24.34
CA VAL A 279 13.42 8.26 -25.42
C VAL A 279 11.92 8.57 -25.55
N HIS A 280 11.59 9.83 -25.78
CA HIS A 280 10.25 10.25 -26.18
C HIS A 280 10.17 10.24 -27.71
N THR A 281 9.28 9.46 -28.30
CA THR A 281 9.21 9.27 -29.76
C THR A 281 7.83 8.88 -30.23
N ASP A 282 7.46 9.24 -31.46
CA ASP A 282 6.28 8.70 -32.14
C ASP A 282 6.58 7.38 -32.88
N GLN A 283 7.83 6.89 -32.81
CA GLN A 283 8.31 5.71 -33.52
C GLN A 283 8.94 4.68 -32.56
N PRO A 284 8.20 4.20 -31.52
CA PRO A 284 8.74 3.26 -30.54
C PRO A 284 9.24 1.96 -31.20
N ASN A 285 8.62 1.52 -32.28
CA ASN A 285 9.04 0.38 -33.07
C ASN A 285 10.48 0.50 -33.60
N LYS A 286 10.87 1.71 -34.08
CA LYS A 286 12.24 1.94 -34.55
C LYS A 286 13.24 2.00 -33.41
N ALA A 287 12.85 2.59 -32.28
CA ALA A 287 13.68 2.62 -31.10
C ALA A 287 14.02 1.19 -30.60
N LEU A 288 13.02 0.32 -30.54
CA LEU A 288 13.19 -1.08 -30.19
C LEU A 288 14.00 -1.87 -31.24
N GLU A 289 13.79 -1.60 -32.53
CA GLU A 289 14.57 -2.21 -33.62
C GLU A 289 16.08 -1.89 -33.47
N GLU A 290 16.44 -0.65 -33.15
CA GLU A 290 17.83 -0.28 -32.90
C GLU A 290 18.39 -0.93 -31.64
N GLY A 291 17.57 -1.08 -30.58
CA GLY A 291 17.92 -1.80 -29.37
C GLY A 291 18.22 -3.29 -29.64
N LEU A 292 17.37 -3.94 -30.41
CA LEU A 292 17.52 -5.37 -30.78
C LEU A 292 18.84 -5.66 -31.53
N LYS A 293 19.44 -4.66 -32.17
CA LYS A 293 20.74 -4.82 -32.84
C LYS A 293 21.90 -5.02 -31.86
N PHE A 294 21.75 -4.69 -30.58
CA PHE A 294 22.74 -4.95 -29.52
C PHE A 294 22.59 -6.35 -28.93
N GLY A 295 21.37 -6.87 -28.92
CA GLY A 295 21.03 -8.19 -28.39
C GLY A 295 19.54 -8.27 -28.02
N PRO A 296 19.13 -9.35 -27.35
CA PRO A 296 17.76 -9.50 -26.87
C PRO A 296 17.36 -8.35 -25.95
N LEU A 297 16.11 -7.88 -26.07
CA LEU A 297 15.52 -6.94 -25.13
C LEU A 297 15.19 -7.70 -23.84
N LEU A 298 15.69 -7.19 -22.71
CA LEU A 298 15.45 -7.75 -21.38
C LEU A 298 14.21 -7.15 -20.73
N THR A 299 13.99 -5.86 -20.99
CA THR A 299 12.81 -5.12 -20.49
C THR A 299 12.38 -4.15 -21.56
N VAL A 300 11.07 -3.98 -21.71
CA VAL A 300 10.45 -2.97 -22.60
C VAL A 300 9.27 -2.35 -21.87
N LYS A 301 9.22 -1.01 -21.88
CA LYS A 301 8.09 -0.23 -21.38
C LYS A 301 7.78 0.86 -22.39
N ILE A 302 6.54 0.96 -22.83
CA ILE A 302 6.06 2.01 -23.73
C ILE A 302 4.78 2.57 -23.14
N GLU A 303 4.77 3.87 -22.89
CA GLU A 303 3.63 4.57 -22.30
C GLU A 303 3.21 5.73 -23.21
N ASN A 304 1.90 5.92 -23.36
CA ASN A 304 1.35 7.06 -24.10
C ASN A 304 1.32 8.28 -23.16
N MET A 305 2.22 9.24 -23.40
CA MET A 305 2.36 10.43 -22.56
C MET A 305 1.16 11.38 -22.63
N ARG A 306 0.40 11.38 -23.73
CA ARG A 306 -0.83 12.16 -23.83
C ARG A 306 -1.94 11.58 -22.95
N GLU A 307 -2.08 10.26 -22.90
CA GLU A 307 -3.00 9.59 -21.97
C GLU A 307 -2.52 9.74 -20.52
N GLN A 308 -1.21 9.62 -20.28
CA GLN A 308 -0.63 9.88 -18.96
C GLN A 308 -0.76 11.34 -18.54
N HIS A 309 -0.65 12.30 -19.47
CA HIS A 309 -0.87 13.70 -19.17
C HIS A 309 -2.32 13.94 -18.78
N THR A 310 -3.28 13.39 -19.50
CA THR A 310 -4.70 13.44 -19.13
C THR A 310 -4.96 12.74 -17.79
N ALA A 311 -4.36 11.57 -17.55
CA ALA A 311 -4.43 10.86 -16.28
C ALA A 311 -3.67 11.62 -15.16
N LYS A 312 -2.47 12.19 -15.46
CA LYS A 312 -1.68 12.98 -14.49
C LYS A 312 -2.19 14.41 -14.28
N VAL A 313 -2.88 15.00 -15.21
CA VAL A 313 -3.66 16.23 -14.94
C VAL A 313 -4.81 15.89 -13.99
N ILE A 314 -5.37 14.70 -14.11
CA ILE A 314 -6.33 14.16 -13.13
C ILE A 314 -5.61 13.69 -11.84
N GLU A 315 -4.39 13.13 -11.91
CA GLU A 315 -3.57 12.66 -10.77
C GLU A 315 -2.57 13.71 -10.24
N GLY A 316 -2.02 14.58 -11.04
CA GLY A 316 -1.00 15.60 -10.67
C GLY A 316 -1.55 16.77 -9.84
N THR A 317 -2.86 16.77 -9.61
CA THR A 317 -3.46 17.47 -8.48
C THR A 317 -3.31 16.72 -7.14
N ALA A 318 -2.64 15.55 -7.12
CA ALA A 318 -2.53 14.71 -5.92
C ALA A 318 -1.31 15.00 -5.02
N ASP A 319 -0.26 15.69 -5.50
CA ASP A 319 0.97 15.95 -4.73
C ASP A 319 1.15 17.40 -4.22
N ALA A 320 0.27 18.31 -4.59
CA ALA A 320 0.10 19.53 -3.80
C ALA A 320 -0.84 19.19 -2.62
N PRO A 321 -0.65 19.76 -1.42
CA PRO A 321 -1.68 19.66 -0.40
C PRO A 321 -2.96 20.24 -1.04
N LYS A 322 -3.86 19.37 -1.47
CA LYS A 322 -5.15 19.77 -1.95
C LYS A 322 -5.79 20.50 -0.79
N GLU A 323 -6.08 21.78 -0.94
CA GLU A 323 -7.01 22.44 -0.04
C GLU A 323 -8.25 21.53 0.00
N ARG A 324 -8.58 21.01 1.16
CA ARG A 324 -9.75 20.16 1.35
C ARG A 324 -10.98 20.94 0.95
N VAL A 325 -11.51 20.61 -0.22
CA VAL A 325 -12.77 21.21 -0.70
C VAL A 325 -13.89 20.32 -0.23
N ILE A 326 -14.56 20.74 0.83
CA ILE A 326 -15.71 20.03 1.36
C ILE A 326 -16.93 20.44 0.54
N VAL A 327 -17.49 19.47 -0.18
CA VAL A 327 -18.71 19.68 -0.96
C VAL A 327 -19.90 19.75 0.00
N PRO A 328 -20.74 20.82 -0.07
CA PRO A 328 -21.93 20.95 0.76
C PRO A 328 -22.88 19.76 0.58
N ALA A 329 -23.55 19.37 1.66
CA ALA A 329 -24.51 18.28 1.62
C ALA A 329 -25.77 18.66 0.83
N GLU A 330 -26.12 17.82 -0.14
CA GLU A 330 -27.35 17.89 -0.94
C GLU A 330 -28.31 16.73 -0.59
N LYS A 331 -27.78 15.68 0.04
CA LYS A 331 -28.52 14.49 0.45
C LYS A 331 -28.08 14.01 1.83
N LYS A 332 -28.89 13.15 2.46
CA LYS A 332 -28.62 12.66 3.81
C LYS A 332 -27.47 11.64 3.83
N PHE A 333 -27.52 10.66 2.94
CA PHE A 333 -26.55 9.57 2.88
C PHE A 333 -25.76 9.59 1.58
N GLY A 334 -24.46 9.26 1.68
CA GLY A 334 -23.60 9.06 0.54
C GLY A 334 -22.63 7.90 0.78
N PHE A 335 -21.99 7.44 -0.28
CA PHE A 335 -21.22 6.20 -0.28
C PHE A 335 -19.87 6.37 -0.96
N VAL A 336 -18.83 5.90 -0.28
CA VAL A 336 -17.48 5.79 -0.81
C VAL A 336 -17.09 4.31 -0.82
N ALA A 337 -16.73 3.77 -1.96
CA ALA A 337 -16.23 2.40 -2.08
C ALA A 337 -14.74 2.40 -2.48
N VAL A 338 -13.97 1.43 -2.01
CA VAL A 338 -12.60 1.20 -2.49
C VAL A 338 -12.61 0.02 -3.44
N ALA A 339 -12.10 0.22 -4.65
CA ALA A 339 -11.99 -0.84 -5.65
C ALA A 339 -10.87 -0.53 -6.65
N ALA A 340 -10.28 -1.56 -7.26
CA ALA A 340 -9.29 -1.46 -8.34
C ALA A 340 -9.86 -2.08 -9.61
N GLY A 341 -9.72 -1.41 -10.74
CA GLY A 341 -10.25 -1.81 -12.04
C GLY A 341 -11.46 -0.97 -12.48
N GLU A 342 -11.47 -0.57 -13.75
CA GLU A 342 -12.52 0.31 -14.28
C GLU A 342 -13.90 -0.35 -14.29
N GLY A 343 -13.97 -1.67 -14.50
CA GLY A 343 -15.25 -2.39 -14.44
C GLY A 343 -15.82 -2.42 -13.02
N LEU A 344 -14.99 -2.62 -11.99
CA LEU A 344 -15.43 -2.54 -10.61
C LEU A 344 -15.83 -1.12 -10.21
N LYS A 345 -15.10 -0.11 -10.70
CA LYS A 345 -15.47 1.30 -10.48
C LYS A 345 -16.86 1.60 -11.07
N SER A 346 -17.11 1.19 -12.33
CA SER A 346 -18.42 1.35 -12.96
C SER A 346 -19.50 0.63 -12.14
N LEU A 347 -19.26 -0.62 -11.75
CA LEU A 347 -20.20 -1.41 -10.97
C LEU A 347 -20.59 -0.72 -9.65
N PHE A 348 -19.61 -0.25 -8.85
CA PHE A 348 -19.93 0.45 -7.61
C PHE A 348 -20.64 1.78 -7.84
N THR A 349 -20.31 2.50 -8.91
CA THR A 349 -21.02 3.73 -9.31
C THR A 349 -22.48 3.43 -9.68
N ASP A 350 -22.71 2.38 -10.46
CA ASP A 350 -24.07 1.92 -10.85
C ASP A 350 -24.89 1.47 -9.62
N LEU A 351 -24.23 0.91 -8.61
CA LEU A 351 -24.85 0.55 -7.32
C LEU A 351 -25.11 1.76 -6.41
N GLY A 352 -24.72 2.98 -6.81
CA GLY A 352 -24.99 4.21 -6.08
C GLY A 352 -23.82 4.73 -5.22
N ALA A 353 -22.59 4.23 -5.41
CA ALA A 353 -21.43 4.85 -4.79
C ALA A 353 -21.14 6.21 -5.44
N ASP A 354 -21.03 7.26 -4.62
CA ASP A 354 -20.75 8.63 -5.06
C ASP A 354 -19.31 8.78 -5.53
N VAL A 355 -18.40 8.13 -4.82
CA VAL A 355 -16.97 8.15 -5.13
C VAL A 355 -16.40 6.74 -4.99
N VAL A 356 -15.59 6.34 -5.98
CA VAL A 356 -14.81 5.10 -5.90
C VAL A 356 -13.32 5.46 -5.81
N VAL A 357 -12.70 5.12 -4.68
CA VAL A 357 -11.28 5.30 -4.46
C VAL A 357 -10.52 4.15 -5.12
N GLN A 358 -9.61 4.47 -6.03
CA GLN A 358 -8.78 3.48 -6.70
C GLN A 358 -7.77 2.88 -5.72
N GLY A 359 -7.72 1.56 -5.63
CA GLY A 359 -6.76 0.85 -4.79
C GLY A 359 -7.29 -0.45 -4.20
N GLY A 360 -6.48 -1.06 -3.34
CA GLY A 360 -6.90 -2.20 -2.52
C GLY A 360 -6.17 -3.51 -2.73
N GLN A 361 -5.47 -3.73 -3.84
CA GLN A 361 -4.78 -5.00 -4.10
C GLN A 361 -3.26 -4.83 -4.13
N THR A 362 -2.77 -3.89 -4.95
CA THR A 362 -1.34 -3.61 -5.09
C THR A 362 -0.92 -2.33 -4.40
N MET A 363 -1.87 -1.44 -4.13
CA MET A 363 -1.65 -0.16 -3.48
C MET A 363 -2.84 0.18 -2.61
N ASN A 364 -2.63 0.24 -1.29
CA ASN A 364 -3.66 0.67 -0.36
C ASN A 364 -3.77 2.21 -0.39
N PRO A 365 -4.99 2.77 -0.50
CA PRO A 365 -5.19 4.21 -0.36
C PRO A 365 -4.73 4.67 1.02
N SER A 366 -4.24 5.91 1.11
CA SER A 366 -3.92 6.53 2.39
C SER A 366 -5.20 6.93 3.12
N THR A 367 -5.07 7.20 4.41
CA THR A 367 -6.17 7.81 5.20
C THR A 367 -6.64 9.12 4.56
N ASP A 368 -5.73 9.90 3.99
CA ASP A 368 -6.02 11.17 3.34
C ASP A 368 -6.77 10.98 2.01
N ASP A 369 -6.43 9.96 1.22
CA ASP A 369 -7.16 9.61 -0.01
C ASP A 369 -8.64 9.28 0.30
N ILE A 370 -8.89 8.53 1.37
CA ILE A 370 -10.25 8.20 1.84
C ILE A 370 -10.97 9.46 2.32
N LEU A 371 -10.29 10.30 3.07
CA LEU A 371 -10.85 11.53 3.62
C LEU A 371 -11.24 12.53 2.51
N HIS A 372 -10.39 12.69 1.48
CA HIS A 372 -10.72 13.49 0.32
C HIS A 372 -11.93 12.95 -0.43
N ALA A 373 -12.04 11.63 -0.56
CA ALA A 373 -13.23 11.02 -1.16
C ALA A 373 -14.49 11.31 -0.35
N VAL A 374 -14.42 11.23 0.97
CA VAL A 374 -15.52 11.60 1.89
C VAL A 374 -15.90 13.07 1.72
N ASP A 375 -14.93 13.97 1.67
CA ASP A 375 -15.16 15.41 1.52
C ASP A 375 -15.84 15.75 0.17
N ALA A 376 -15.54 14.99 -0.87
CA ALA A 376 -16.13 15.17 -2.21
C ALA A 376 -17.58 14.69 -2.32
N VAL A 377 -18.08 13.85 -1.41
CA VAL A 377 -19.45 13.33 -1.45
C VAL A 377 -20.44 14.40 -0.98
N PRO A 378 -21.48 14.78 -1.74
CA PRO A 378 -22.46 15.81 -1.33
C PRO A 378 -23.51 15.25 -0.35
N ALA A 379 -23.08 14.72 0.81
CA ALA A 379 -23.96 14.13 1.81
C ALA A 379 -23.56 14.53 3.25
N GLU A 380 -24.54 14.50 4.16
CA GLU A 380 -24.32 14.76 5.58
C GLU A 380 -23.59 13.58 6.26
N ILE A 381 -23.96 12.36 5.88
CA ILE A 381 -23.44 11.12 6.44
C ILE A 381 -22.86 10.28 5.29
N VAL A 382 -21.61 9.90 5.39
CA VAL A 382 -20.89 9.16 4.35
C VAL A 382 -20.52 7.77 4.85
N PHE A 383 -21.00 6.74 4.16
CA PHE A 383 -20.63 5.36 4.40
C PHE A 383 -19.39 5.00 3.58
N VAL A 384 -18.39 4.40 4.21
CA VAL A 384 -17.15 3.98 3.57
C VAL A 384 -17.08 2.46 3.57
N LEU A 385 -16.92 1.88 2.37
CA LEU A 385 -16.76 0.44 2.13
C LEU A 385 -15.31 0.17 1.72
N PRO A 386 -14.45 -0.28 2.64
CA PRO A 386 -13.02 -0.52 2.35
C PRO A 386 -12.75 -1.66 1.38
N ASN A 387 -13.60 -2.68 1.35
CA ASN A 387 -13.53 -3.87 0.47
C ASN A 387 -12.21 -4.65 0.53
N ASN A 388 -11.39 -4.34 1.53
CA ASN A 388 -10.12 -4.99 1.82
C ASN A 388 -9.79 -4.85 3.30
N LYS A 389 -9.40 -5.96 3.95
CA LYS A 389 -9.03 -5.99 5.38
C LYS A 389 -7.91 -5.01 5.75
N ASN A 390 -6.98 -4.74 4.80
CA ASN A 390 -5.82 -3.87 5.03
C ASN A 390 -6.18 -2.38 4.99
N ILE A 391 -7.37 -2.03 4.49
CA ILE A 391 -7.83 -0.64 4.36
C ILE A 391 -8.77 -0.24 5.51
N ILE A 392 -9.37 -1.20 6.21
CA ILE A 392 -10.35 -0.92 7.28
C ILE A 392 -9.78 0.05 8.31
N MET A 393 -8.56 -0.17 8.78
CA MET A 393 -7.94 0.71 9.78
C MET A 393 -7.70 2.13 9.24
N ALA A 394 -7.31 2.28 7.97
CA ALA A 394 -7.14 3.59 7.36
C ALA A 394 -8.49 4.32 7.23
N ALA A 395 -9.56 3.60 6.87
CA ALA A 395 -10.92 4.13 6.84
C ALA A 395 -11.40 4.54 8.25
N GLU A 396 -11.13 3.76 9.28
CA GLU A 396 -11.44 4.10 10.68
C GLU A 396 -10.67 5.33 11.16
N GLN A 397 -9.42 5.54 10.71
CA GLN A 397 -8.68 6.78 11.00
C GLN A 397 -9.31 7.99 10.30
N ALA A 398 -9.84 7.84 9.09
CA ALA A 398 -10.54 8.91 8.38
C ALA A 398 -11.78 9.38 9.14
N VAL A 399 -12.49 8.50 9.88
CA VAL A 399 -13.60 8.88 10.77
C VAL A 399 -13.17 9.92 11.80
N HIS A 400 -12.00 9.73 12.41
CA HIS A 400 -11.50 10.65 13.44
C HIS A 400 -10.95 11.97 12.89
N LEU A 401 -10.65 12.04 11.59
CA LEU A 401 -10.12 13.21 10.91
C LEU A 401 -11.20 14.03 10.18
N SER A 402 -12.40 13.47 10.01
CA SER A 402 -13.53 14.17 9.41
C SER A 402 -14.20 15.06 10.47
N GLU A 403 -14.16 16.38 10.25
CA GLU A 403 -14.73 17.38 11.16
C GLU A 403 -16.13 17.82 10.73
N GLU A 404 -16.39 17.83 9.41
CA GLU A 404 -17.59 18.43 8.82
C GLU A 404 -18.67 17.40 8.46
N LYS A 405 -18.30 16.14 8.24
CA LYS A 405 -19.22 15.08 7.85
C LYS A 405 -19.17 13.91 8.82
N LYS A 406 -20.33 13.31 9.08
CA LYS A 406 -20.39 12.07 9.84
C LYS A 406 -19.96 10.91 8.94
N VAL A 407 -18.90 10.22 9.30
CA VAL A 407 -18.38 9.06 8.56
C VAL A 407 -18.71 7.76 9.29
N ILE A 408 -19.21 6.78 8.56
CA ILE A 408 -19.54 5.45 9.07
C ILE A 408 -18.79 4.42 8.21
N VAL A 409 -17.91 3.64 8.81
CA VAL A 409 -17.21 2.56 8.11
C VAL A 409 -18.05 1.28 8.18
N VAL A 410 -18.38 0.73 7.01
CA VAL A 410 -18.93 -0.62 6.86
C VAL A 410 -17.73 -1.54 6.59
N PRO A 411 -17.26 -2.35 7.56
CA PRO A 411 -15.96 -3.01 7.49
C PRO A 411 -15.97 -4.23 6.56
N THR A 412 -16.26 -3.99 5.29
CA THR A 412 -16.21 -4.96 4.20
C THR A 412 -14.76 -5.37 3.93
N LYS A 413 -14.51 -6.66 3.80
CA LYS A 413 -13.16 -7.25 3.64
C LYS A 413 -12.88 -7.71 2.21
N THR A 414 -13.92 -7.80 1.40
CA THR A 414 -13.87 -8.27 0.02
C THR A 414 -14.80 -7.45 -0.87
N ILE A 415 -14.54 -7.45 -2.17
CA ILE A 415 -15.41 -6.81 -3.17
C ILE A 415 -16.84 -7.39 -3.12
N PRO A 416 -17.07 -8.72 -3.06
CA PRO A 416 -18.40 -9.28 -2.88
C PRO A 416 -19.16 -8.70 -1.68
N GLN A 417 -18.49 -8.59 -0.52
CA GLN A 417 -19.11 -7.99 0.67
C GLN A 417 -19.54 -6.54 0.45
N GLY A 418 -18.73 -5.76 -0.30
CA GLY A 418 -19.08 -4.40 -0.64
C GLY A 418 -20.27 -4.32 -1.60
N ILE A 419 -20.35 -5.20 -2.56
CA ILE A 419 -21.46 -5.28 -3.51
C ILE A 419 -22.76 -5.61 -2.76
N SER A 420 -22.77 -6.67 -1.95
CA SER A 420 -23.95 -7.06 -1.18
C SER A 420 -24.37 -5.97 -0.18
N ALA A 421 -23.40 -5.28 0.44
CA ALA A 421 -23.69 -4.13 1.29
C ALA A 421 -24.38 -2.99 0.54
N MET A 422 -23.91 -2.68 -0.68
CA MET A 422 -24.53 -1.63 -1.52
C MET A 422 -25.94 -2.03 -2.02
N LEU A 423 -26.15 -3.30 -2.35
CA LEU A 423 -27.47 -3.81 -2.74
C LEU A 423 -28.50 -3.76 -1.60
N ALA A 424 -28.04 -3.77 -0.34
CA ALA A 424 -28.92 -3.65 0.84
C ALA A 424 -29.24 -2.20 1.21
N VAL A 425 -28.79 -1.21 0.43
CA VAL A 425 -29.10 0.20 0.68
C VAL A 425 -30.58 0.45 0.37
N ASP A 426 -31.33 0.84 1.39
CA ASP A 426 -32.69 1.34 1.24
C ASP A 426 -32.64 2.86 0.96
N PRO A 427 -33.08 3.31 -0.23
CA PRO A 427 -33.12 4.74 -0.56
C PRO A 427 -34.05 5.57 0.33
N GLU A 428 -35.03 4.93 0.98
CA GLU A 428 -35.99 5.58 1.86
C GLU A 428 -35.59 5.50 3.34
N ALA A 429 -34.40 4.96 3.66
CA ALA A 429 -33.91 4.87 5.03
C ALA A 429 -33.82 6.27 5.69
N GLU A 430 -34.36 6.39 6.89
CA GLU A 430 -34.26 7.63 7.66
C GLU A 430 -33.14 7.62 8.70
N GLN A 431 -32.71 6.44 9.15
CA GLN A 431 -31.72 6.29 10.21
C GLN A 431 -30.45 5.66 9.70
N ASP A 432 -29.31 6.30 9.95
CA ASP A 432 -28.00 5.81 9.57
C ASP A 432 -27.61 4.49 10.27
N SER A 433 -28.07 4.29 11.51
CA SER A 433 -27.83 3.06 12.27
C SER A 433 -28.58 1.85 11.68
N GLU A 434 -29.79 2.03 11.19
CA GLU A 434 -30.57 0.98 10.53
C GLU A 434 -29.93 0.62 9.19
N LEU A 435 -29.52 1.62 8.41
CA LEU A 435 -28.85 1.42 7.15
C LEU A 435 -27.49 0.71 7.33
N ALA A 436 -26.69 1.15 8.31
CA ALA A 436 -25.42 0.49 8.66
C ALA A 436 -25.62 -0.98 9.03
N LEU A 437 -26.65 -1.30 9.81
CA LEU A 437 -26.95 -2.67 10.21
C LEU A 437 -27.40 -3.53 9.02
N ALA A 438 -28.23 -2.99 8.12
CA ALA A 438 -28.66 -3.70 6.91
C ALA A 438 -27.47 -4.02 5.99
N MET A 439 -26.60 -3.03 5.76
CA MET A 439 -25.38 -3.20 4.96
C MET A 439 -24.42 -4.23 5.58
N LEU A 440 -24.24 -4.17 6.90
CA LEU A 440 -23.39 -5.13 7.64
C LEU A 440 -23.95 -6.54 7.61
N ASP A 441 -25.27 -6.68 7.70
CA ASP A 441 -25.93 -7.97 7.68
C ASP A 441 -25.82 -8.63 6.30
N ALA A 442 -26.09 -7.88 5.23
CA ALA A 442 -25.89 -8.34 3.85
C ALA A 442 -24.44 -8.78 3.60
N ALA A 443 -23.46 -7.98 4.03
CA ALA A 443 -22.05 -8.31 3.88
C ALA A 443 -21.62 -9.62 4.57
N LYS A 444 -22.34 -10.08 5.60
CA LYS A 444 -22.05 -11.34 6.32
C LYS A 444 -22.57 -12.58 5.59
N HIS A 445 -23.60 -12.44 4.78
CA HIS A 445 -24.26 -13.57 4.16
C HIS A 445 -23.61 -13.98 2.83
N VAL A 446 -22.80 -13.11 2.23
CA VAL A 446 -22.07 -13.43 1.00
C VAL A 446 -20.79 -14.19 1.28
N ARG A 447 -20.59 -15.29 0.57
CA ARG A 447 -19.33 -16.04 0.55
C ARG A 447 -18.42 -15.51 -0.55
N SER A 448 -17.17 -15.27 -0.22
CA SER A 448 -16.18 -14.68 -1.13
C SER A 448 -15.10 -15.68 -1.53
N GLY A 449 -14.97 -15.92 -2.82
CA GLY A 449 -13.89 -16.69 -3.45
C GLY A 449 -12.97 -15.80 -4.26
N GLN A 450 -11.68 -16.10 -4.25
CA GLN A 450 -10.68 -15.37 -5.01
C GLN A 450 -9.70 -16.34 -5.67
N VAL A 451 -9.30 -16.04 -6.90
CA VAL A 451 -8.28 -16.81 -7.62
C VAL A 451 -7.17 -15.88 -8.07
N THR A 452 -5.94 -16.22 -7.71
CA THR A 452 -4.73 -15.45 -8.00
C THR A 452 -3.56 -16.41 -8.32
N TYR A 453 -2.34 -15.91 -8.32
CA TYR A 453 -1.13 -16.68 -8.56
C TYR A 453 -0.13 -16.55 -7.41
N ALA A 454 0.74 -17.55 -7.27
CA ALA A 454 1.85 -17.50 -6.33
C ALA A 454 2.98 -16.63 -6.88
N ALA A 455 3.30 -15.53 -6.21
CA ALA A 455 4.38 -14.63 -6.59
C ALA A 455 5.77 -15.27 -6.38
N ARG A 456 5.87 -16.29 -5.50
CA ARG A 456 7.12 -17.01 -5.16
C ARG A 456 6.82 -18.41 -4.64
N ASP A 457 7.90 -19.22 -4.53
CA ASP A 457 7.81 -20.51 -3.83
C ASP A 457 7.52 -20.28 -2.34
N SER A 458 6.56 -21.00 -1.79
CA SER A 458 6.15 -20.91 -0.39
C SER A 458 5.59 -22.25 0.12
N GLU A 459 5.40 -22.36 1.42
CA GLU A 459 4.68 -23.46 2.02
C GLU A 459 3.57 -22.91 2.92
N PHE A 460 2.34 -23.36 2.73
CA PHE A 460 1.19 -22.90 3.49
C PHE A 460 0.31 -24.10 3.88
N ASP A 461 0.01 -24.25 5.16
CA ASP A 461 -0.75 -25.39 5.72
C ASP A 461 -0.20 -26.75 5.29
N GLY A 462 1.14 -26.91 5.23
CA GLY A 462 1.81 -28.15 4.81
C GLY A 462 1.71 -28.44 3.31
N LYS A 463 1.17 -27.52 2.51
CA LYS A 463 1.12 -27.60 1.04
C LYS A 463 2.26 -26.78 0.45
N LYS A 464 3.08 -27.39 -0.37
CA LYS A 464 4.10 -26.68 -1.15
C LYS A 464 3.44 -25.95 -2.31
N ILE A 465 3.72 -24.67 -2.42
CA ILE A 465 3.25 -23.77 -3.47
C ILE A 465 4.47 -23.35 -4.28
N LYS A 466 4.40 -23.50 -5.59
CA LYS A 466 5.45 -23.07 -6.50
C LYS A 466 5.09 -21.73 -7.15
N GLN A 467 6.10 -20.91 -7.40
CA GLN A 467 5.93 -19.66 -8.15
C GLN A 467 5.19 -19.91 -9.46
N GLY A 468 4.19 -19.07 -9.74
CA GLY A 468 3.34 -19.15 -10.94
C GLY A 468 2.19 -20.15 -10.86
N GLU A 469 2.06 -20.95 -9.77
CA GLU A 469 0.86 -21.75 -9.57
C GLU A 469 -0.36 -20.87 -9.27
N TYR A 470 -1.53 -21.30 -9.75
CA TYR A 470 -2.80 -20.69 -9.36
C TYR A 470 -3.14 -21.03 -7.91
N LEU A 471 -3.69 -20.06 -7.21
CA LEU A 471 -4.16 -20.17 -5.83
C LEU A 471 -5.64 -19.81 -5.78
N SER A 472 -6.43 -20.57 -5.06
CA SER A 472 -7.79 -20.17 -4.71
C SER A 472 -7.92 -19.97 -3.20
N LEU A 473 -8.63 -18.92 -2.84
CA LEU A 473 -8.97 -18.57 -1.47
C LEU A 473 -10.50 -18.61 -1.34
N CYS A 474 -10.98 -19.18 -0.26
CA CYS A 474 -12.38 -19.10 0.16
C CYS A 474 -12.40 -18.46 1.56
N GLU A 475 -13.13 -17.35 1.71
CA GLU A 475 -13.16 -16.58 2.96
C GLU A 475 -11.75 -16.23 3.50
N GLY A 476 -10.82 -15.91 2.58
CA GLY A 476 -9.44 -15.58 2.91
C GLY A 476 -8.56 -16.76 3.32
N LYS A 477 -9.05 -18.01 3.25
CA LYS A 477 -8.28 -19.24 3.53
C LYS A 477 -7.91 -19.93 2.23
N LEU A 478 -6.69 -20.48 2.16
CA LEU A 478 -6.24 -21.25 0.99
C LEU A 478 -7.07 -22.52 0.82
N CYS A 479 -7.83 -22.57 -0.26
CA CYS A 479 -8.63 -23.72 -0.65
C CYS A 479 -7.79 -24.71 -1.49
N ALA A 480 -7.13 -24.21 -2.55
CA ALA A 480 -6.32 -25.03 -3.44
C ALA A 480 -5.16 -24.27 -4.08
N ASN A 481 -4.15 -25.02 -4.52
CA ASN A 481 -3.08 -24.53 -5.38
C ASN A 481 -2.79 -25.51 -6.52
N GLY A 482 -2.17 -25.03 -7.61
CA GLY A 482 -1.75 -25.81 -8.76
C GLY A 482 -2.26 -25.28 -10.09
N LYS A 483 -2.74 -26.18 -10.96
CA LYS A 483 -3.26 -25.79 -12.28
C LYS A 483 -4.63 -25.11 -12.15
N GLU A 484 -4.88 -24.06 -12.95
CA GLU A 484 -6.09 -23.23 -12.97
C GLU A 484 -7.38 -24.06 -12.87
N THR A 485 -7.62 -24.96 -13.81
CA THR A 485 -8.86 -25.77 -13.86
C THR A 485 -9.07 -26.62 -12.59
N SER A 486 -7.99 -27.10 -11.96
CA SER A 486 -8.09 -27.87 -10.70
C SER A 486 -8.45 -26.99 -9.54
N VAL A 487 -7.86 -25.77 -9.49
CA VAL A 487 -8.06 -24.78 -8.46
C VAL A 487 -9.49 -24.26 -8.50
N LEU A 488 -9.98 -23.90 -9.68
CA LEU A 488 -11.36 -23.45 -9.91
C LEU A 488 -12.41 -24.50 -9.55
N LYS A 489 -12.20 -25.77 -9.92
CA LYS A 489 -13.12 -26.87 -9.54
C LYS A 489 -13.22 -27.05 -8.03
N LYS A 490 -12.08 -26.96 -7.31
CA LYS A 490 -12.10 -27.09 -5.85
C LYS A 490 -12.77 -25.89 -5.18
N LEU A 491 -12.52 -24.70 -5.71
CA LEU A 491 -13.15 -23.49 -5.21
C LEU A 491 -14.68 -23.55 -5.38
N ALA A 492 -15.16 -23.93 -6.58
CA ALA A 492 -16.58 -24.06 -6.85
C ALA A 492 -17.27 -25.02 -5.85
N ARG A 493 -16.67 -26.19 -5.61
CA ARG A 493 -17.19 -27.17 -4.63
C ARG A 493 -17.20 -26.67 -3.20
N GLU A 494 -16.21 -25.85 -2.83
CA GLU A 494 -16.13 -25.28 -1.50
C GLU A 494 -17.14 -24.16 -1.29
N MET A 495 -17.42 -23.37 -2.35
CA MET A 495 -18.27 -22.19 -2.26
C MET A 495 -19.75 -22.49 -2.43
N VAL A 496 -20.10 -23.41 -3.32
CA VAL A 496 -21.50 -23.71 -3.69
C VAL A 496 -22.10 -24.73 -2.74
N SER A 497 -23.33 -24.48 -2.30
CA SER A 497 -24.16 -25.41 -1.53
C SER A 497 -25.51 -25.61 -2.25
N ASP A 498 -26.30 -26.56 -1.77
CA ASP A 498 -27.65 -26.81 -2.32
C ASP A 498 -28.58 -25.60 -2.13
N ASP A 499 -28.34 -24.79 -1.12
CA ASP A 499 -29.12 -23.58 -0.79
C ASP A 499 -28.62 -22.32 -1.52
N SER A 500 -27.53 -22.41 -2.29
CA SER A 500 -26.98 -21.26 -3.02
C SER A 500 -27.90 -20.87 -4.17
N ALA A 501 -28.42 -19.66 -4.15
CA ALA A 501 -29.38 -19.15 -5.13
C ALA A 501 -28.73 -18.28 -6.22
N PHE A 502 -27.69 -17.52 -5.86
CA PHE A 502 -27.07 -16.56 -6.75
C PHE A 502 -25.54 -16.57 -6.65
N ALA A 503 -24.87 -16.34 -7.80
CA ALA A 503 -23.42 -16.12 -7.82
C ALA A 503 -23.05 -15.01 -8.80
N THR A 504 -21.97 -14.28 -8.47
CA THR A 504 -21.34 -13.35 -9.41
C THR A 504 -19.89 -13.75 -9.63
N VAL A 505 -19.50 -13.89 -10.89
CA VAL A 505 -18.11 -14.12 -11.33
C VAL A 505 -17.56 -12.81 -11.88
N ILE A 506 -16.60 -12.21 -11.21
CA ILE A 506 -15.95 -10.98 -11.63
C ILE A 506 -14.55 -11.36 -12.12
N PHE A 507 -14.28 -11.19 -13.41
CA PHE A 507 -12.98 -11.51 -13.98
C PHE A 507 -12.10 -10.27 -14.15
N GLY A 508 -10.80 -10.47 -13.94
CA GLY A 508 -9.78 -9.41 -13.90
C GLY A 508 -8.95 -9.31 -15.16
N GLU A 509 -7.89 -8.52 -15.07
CA GLU A 509 -6.93 -8.33 -16.17
C GLU A 509 -6.35 -9.67 -16.66
N GLY A 510 -6.24 -9.83 -17.98
CA GLY A 510 -5.66 -11.02 -18.60
C GLY A 510 -6.58 -12.23 -18.70
N VAL A 511 -7.84 -12.12 -18.27
CA VAL A 511 -8.88 -13.16 -18.41
C VAL A 511 -9.84 -12.76 -19.54
N THR A 512 -10.15 -13.73 -20.44
CA THR A 512 -11.12 -13.52 -21.51
C THR A 512 -12.54 -13.90 -21.07
N GLU A 513 -13.54 -13.41 -21.79
CA GLU A 513 -14.95 -13.76 -21.54
C GLU A 513 -15.20 -15.28 -21.67
N GLU A 514 -14.51 -15.95 -22.61
CA GLU A 514 -14.62 -17.39 -22.77
C GLU A 514 -14.09 -18.14 -21.54
N GLN A 515 -12.98 -17.68 -20.95
CA GLN A 515 -12.43 -18.26 -19.73
C GLN A 515 -13.36 -18.01 -18.53
N ALA A 516 -13.98 -16.83 -18.45
CA ALA A 516 -14.97 -16.53 -17.42
C ALA A 516 -16.23 -17.41 -17.55
N ALA A 517 -16.69 -17.67 -18.78
CA ALA A 517 -17.80 -18.60 -19.07
C ALA A 517 -17.47 -20.06 -18.66
N GLU A 518 -16.18 -20.46 -18.69
CA GLU A 518 -15.79 -21.77 -18.15
C GLU A 518 -15.99 -21.85 -16.63
N VAL A 519 -15.74 -20.74 -15.90
CA VAL A 519 -15.99 -20.68 -14.46
C VAL A 519 -17.47 -20.75 -14.15
N GLU A 520 -18.31 -20.03 -14.90
CA GLU A 520 -19.77 -20.12 -14.83
C GLU A 520 -20.23 -21.58 -14.99
N ASN A 521 -19.75 -22.27 -16.02
CA ASN A 521 -20.05 -23.67 -16.25
C ASN A 521 -19.59 -24.61 -15.10
N LEU A 522 -18.51 -24.27 -14.39
CA LEU A 522 -18.06 -25.03 -13.24
C LEU A 522 -19.00 -24.86 -12.04
N LEU A 523 -19.46 -23.65 -11.80
CA LEU A 523 -20.42 -23.34 -10.73
C LEU A 523 -21.77 -24.01 -11.00
N HIS A 524 -22.29 -23.94 -12.23
CA HIS A 524 -23.52 -24.64 -12.64
C HIS A 524 -23.47 -26.18 -12.53
N LYS A 525 -22.28 -26.77 -12.56
CA LYS A 525 -22.13 -28.22 -12.31
C LYS A 525 -22.36 -28.59 -10.86
N GLU A 526 -22.05 -27.69 -9.94
CA GLU A 526 -22.26 -27.93 -8.50
C GLU A 526 -23.73 -27.61 -8.11
N ASN A 527 -24.33 -26.54 -8.67
CA ASN A 527 -25.77 -26.24 -8.53
C ASN A 527 -26.35 -25.68 -9.84
N LYS A 528 -27.26 -26.43 -10.45
CA LYS A 528 -27.85 -26.09 -11.78
C LYS A 528 -28.92 -25.01 -11.70
N GLU A 529 -29.52 -24.81 -10.53
CA GLU A 529 -30.62 -23.85 -10.34
C GLU A 529 -30.11 -22.48 -9.93
N MET A 530 -28.82 -22.35 -9.61
CA MET A 530 -28.20 -21.10 -9.21
C MET A 530 -28.10 -20.14 -10.40
N GLU A 531 -28.56 -18.91 -10.21
CA GLU A 531 -28.40 -17.84 -11.20
C GLU A 531 -26.98 -17.27 -11.12
N ILE A 532 -26.30 -17.14 -12.26
CA ILE A 532 -24.91 -16.69 -12.31
C ILE A 532 -24.77 -15.46 -13.20
N ASN A 533 -24.17 -14.41 -12.65
CA ASN A 533 -23.82 -13.20 -13.39
C ASN A 533 -22.30 -13.16 -13.63
N VAL A 534 -21.88 -12.79 -14.83
CA VAL A 534 -20.46 -12.66 -15.19
C VAL A 534 -20.16 -11.21 -15.54
N ILE A 535 -19.18 -10.62 -14.87
CA ILE A 535 -18.85 -9.20 -14.97
C ILE A 535 -17.36 -9.04 -15.25
N ASN A 536 -17.00 -8.17 -16.20
CA ASN A 536 -15.62 -7.73 -16.38
C ASN A 536 -15.30 -6.65 -15.33
N GLY A 537 -14.53 -7.01 -14.31
CA GLY A 537 -14.09 -6.09 -13.28
C GLY A 537 -12.83 -5.31 -13.65
N GLY A 538 -11.99 -5.87 -14.52
CA GLY A 538 -10.70 -5.30 -14.89
C GLY A 538 -9.73 -5.14 -13.70
N GLN A 539 -9.96 -5.89 -12.62
CA GLN A 539 -9.11 -5.82 -11.43
C GLN A 539 -7.74 -6.48 -11.67
N PRO A 540 -6.66 -5.89 -11.13
CA PRO A 540 -5.34 -6.51 -11.14
C PRO A 540 -5.25 -7.63 -10.09
N VAL A 541 -4.22 -8.49 -10.18
CA VAL A 541 -3.83 -9.52 -9.20
C VAL A 541 -4.77 -10.70 -9.14
N TYR A 542 -6.07 -10.48 -9.05
CA TYR A 542 -7.07 -11.56 -9.00
C TYR A 542 -7.66 -11.83 -10.38
N TYR A 543 -7.40 -13.01 -10.91
CA TYR A 543 -8.02 -13.48 -12.15
C TYR A 543 -9.53 -13.58 -12.02
N TYR A 544 -9.99 -14.07 -10.85
CA TYR A 544 -11.42 -14.16 -10.55
C TYR A 544 -11.69 -13.75 -9.12
N ILE A 545 -12.77 -13.01 -8.94
CA ILE A 545 -13.43 -12.76 -7.66
C ILE A 545 -14.85 -13.33 -7.80
N ILE A 546 -15.25 -14.20 -6.88
CA ILE A 546 -16.53 -14.92 -6.98
C ILE A 546 -17.32 -14.65 -5.70
N SER A 547 -18.57 -14.23 -5.83
CA SER A 547 -19.54 -14.23 -4.74
C SER A 547 -20.49 -15.42 -4.90
N VAL A 548 -20.96 -15.95 -3.76
CA VAL A 548 -22.04 -16.95 -3.72
C VAL A 548 -22.96 -16.59 -2.55
N GLU A 549 -24.25 -16.51 -2.85
CA GLU A 549 -25.32 -16.17 -1.89
C GLU A 549 -26.42 -17.24 -1.90
#